data_2de6cd5522fdb29b36d5887efa81bdf3
#
_entry.id   2de6cd5522fdb29b36d5887efa81bdf3
#
_cell.length_a   1.000
_cell.length_b   1.000
_cell.length_c   1.000
_cell.angle_alpha   90.00
_cell.angle_beta   90.00
_cell.angle_gamma   90.00
#
_symmetry.space_group_name_H-M   'P 1'
#
loop_
_entity.id
_entity.type
_entity.pdbx_description
1 polymer ?
#
loop_
_entity_poly.entity_id
_entity_poly.type
_entity_poly.pdbx_seq_one_letter_code
_entity_poly.pdbx_strand_id
1 'polypeptide(L)'
;IGVMVDSFRTDFVTAVTKASQLGAEGLQMYCTKGDFAPENMTTAKTAEVLNIVKSRGLKFSAICGDLGHGFGNRAENAENVEKSKRIMELAKMLECDIVTTHIGVVPEDKNADRYQIMQEACFELASFADSLNSHFAIETGPETAKTLKMFLNGLGSKGVAVNLDPANLVMVTGDDPVQAVYTLKDYIVH
;
A
#
# COMPACT_ATOMS: atom_id res chain seq x y z
N ILE A 1 -1.96 16.61 -5.97
CA ILE A 1 -0.70 16.10 -5.40
C ILE A 1 -0.97 15.64 -3.98
N GLY A 2 -0.47 14.43 -3.63
CA GLY A 2 -0.53 13.88 -2.27
C GLY A 2 0.80 14.06 -1.52
N VAL A 3 0.74 14.06 -0.19
CA VAL A 3 1.92 14.12 0.67
C VAL A 3 1.83 13.11 1.81
N MET A 4 2.98 12.60 2.24
CA MET A 4 3.09 11.72 3.41
C MET A 4 3.03 12.57 4.69
N VAL A 5 2.02 12.33 5.53
CA VAL A 5 1.80 13.07 6.80
C VAL A 5 3.01 12.94 7.73
N ASP A 6 3.56 11.74 7.85
CA ASP A 6 4.67 11.41 8.74
C ASP A 6 5.96 12.18 8.41
N SER A 7 6.10 12.64 7.15
CA SER A 7 7.26 13.43 6.71
C SER A 7 7.34 14.81 7.36
N PHE A 8 6.24 15.33 7.86
CA PHE A 8 6.24 16.62 8.57
C PHE A 8 6.84 16.56 9.97
N ARG A 9 6.96 15.37 10.57
CA ARG A 9 7.56 15.13 11.91
C ARG A 9 6.92 16.01 12.99
N THR A 10 5.61 16.18 12.92
CA THR A 10 4.79 16.94 13.88
C THR A 10 3.56 16.11 14.28
N ASP A 11 2.72 16.62 15.18
CA ASP A 11 1.42 16.00 15.44
C ASP A 11 0.54 16.01 14.17
N PHE A 12 -0.45 15.13 14.15
CA PHE A 12 -1.32 14.90 12.98
C PHE A 12 -2.05 16.17 12.52
N VAL A 13 -2.64 16.94 13.44
CA VAL A 13 -3.40 18.15 13.10
C VAL A 13 -2.53 19.20 12.46
N THR A 14 -1.33 19.40 13.01
CA THR A 14 -0.32 20.30 12.45
C THR A 14 0.15 19.85 11.08
N ALA A 15 0.43 18.54 10.90
CA ALA A 15 0.84 17.99 9.61
C ALA A 15 -0.22 18.19 8.53
N VAL A 16 -1.49 17.87 8.82
CA VAL A 16 -2.62 18.05 7.90
C VAL A 16 -2.80 19.53 7.55
N THR A 17 -2.65 20.44 8.54
CA THR A 17 -2.73 21.88 8.29
C THR A 17 -1.63 22.37 7.35
N LYS A 18 -0.38 21.92 7.57
CA LYS A 18 0.76 22.25 6.69
C LYS A 18 0.55 21.71 5.27
N ALA A 19 0.06 20.47 5.14
CA ALA A 19 -0.23 19.87 3.85
C ALA A 19 -1.25 20.72 3.05
N SER A 20 -2.33 21.14 3.69
CA SER A 20 -3.31 22.03 3.07
C SER A 20 -2.71 23.38 2.67
N GLN A 21 -1.90 23.99 3.53
CA GLN A 21 -1.21 25.27 3.22
C GLN A 21 -0.24 25.17 2.05
N LEU A 22 0.37 23.99 1.82
CA LEU A 22 1.24 23.71 0.68
C LEU A 22 0.46 23.44 -0.62
N GLY A 23 -0.87 23.40 -0.56
CA GLY A 23 -1.70 23.12 -1.73
C GLY A 23 -1.80 21.64 -2.08
N ALA A 24 -1.55 20.74 -1.12
CA ALA A 24 -1.82 19.32 -1.32
C ALA A 24 -3.33 19.07 -1.47
N GLU A 25 -3.68 18.00 -2.19
CA GLU A 25 -5.06 17.54 -2.37
C GLU A 25 -5.30 16.21 -1.63
N GLY A 26 -4.23 15.43 -1.48
CA GLY A 26 -4.25 14.10 -0.87
C GLY A 26 -3.21 13.92 0.23
N LEU A 27 -3.52 12.98 1.12
CA LEU A 27 -2.63 12.57 2.19
C LEU A 27 -2.39 11.07 2.12
N GLN A 28 -1.19 10.67 2.55
CA GLN A 28 -0.88 9.30 2.90
C GLN A 28 -0.34 9.28 4.34
N MET A 29 -0.70 8.27 5.13
CA MET A 29 -0.17 8.09 6.50
C MET A 29 0.05 6.62 6.81
N TYR A 30 0.96 6.34 7.74
CA TYR A 30 1.18 4.99 8.26
C TYR A 30 0.05 4.57 9.20
N CYS A 31 -0.50 3.35 8.96
CA CYS A 31 -1.51 2.74 9.82
C CYS A 31 -1.06 1.37 10.37
N THR A 32 0.24 1.15 10.50
CA THR A 32 0.80 -0.14 10.91
C THR A 32 1.12 -0.25 12.40
N LYS A 33 1.21 0.89 13.09
CA LYS A 33 1.58 0.96 14.51
C LYS A 33 1.13 2.28 15.16
N GLY A 34 1.21 2.32 16.49
CA GLY A 34 0.94 3.55 17.26
C GLY A 34 -0.53 3.95 17.21
N ASP A 35 -0.79 5.24 17.28
CA ASP A 35 -2.15 5.80 17.43
C ASP A 35 -3.06 5.54 16.25
N PHE A 36 -2.52 5.30 15.08
CA PHE A 36 -3.26 5.06 13.84
C PHE A 36 -3.30 3.58 13.42
N ALA A 37 -2.76 2.67 14.25
CA ALA A 37 -2.94 1.23 14.04
C ALA A 37 -4.41 0.83 14.15
N PRO A 38 -4.90 -0.16 13.38
CA PRO A 38 -6.31 -0.55 13.36
C PRO A 38 -6.90 -0.82 14.74
N GLU A 39 -6.14 -1.43 15.64
CA GLU A 39 -6.55 -1.73 17.02
C GLU A 39 -6.80 -0.49 17.89
N ASN A 40 -6.20 0.65 17.51
CA ASN A 40 -6.31 1.92 18.22
C ASN A 40 -7.28 2.91 17.56
N MET A 41 -7.76 2.57 16.34
CA MET A 41 -8.68 3.38 15.55
C MET A 41 -10.12 2.96 15.78
N THR A 42 -10.69 3.40 16.90
CA THR A 42 -12.13 3.23 17.16
C THR A 42 -12.97 3.99 16.12
N THR A 43 -14.23 3.62 15.94
CA THR A 43 -15.15 4.32 15.03
C THR A 43 -15.20 5.82 15.28
N ALA A 44 -15.22 6.25 16.54
CA ALA A 44 -15.23 7.67 16.91
C ALA A 44 -13.92 8.37 16.50
N LYS A 45 -12.77 7.76 16.78
CA LYS A 45 -11.46 8.31 16.42
C LYS A 45 -11.26 8.35 14.89
N THR A 46 -11.72 7.33 14.17
CA THR A 46 -11.67 7.32 12.71
C THR A 46 -12.50 8.46 12.11
N ALA A 47 -13.70 8.69 12.64
CA ALA A 47 -14.54 9.82 12.24
C ALA A 47 -13.88 11.17 12.54
N GLU A 48 -13.25 11.32 13.72
CA GLU A 48 -12.50 12.52 14.08
C GLU A 48 -11.34 12.79 13.10
N VAL A 49 -10.50 11.78 12.84
CA VAL A 49 -9.38 11.86 11.90
C VAL A 49 -9.88 12.27 10.51
N LEU A 50 -10.93 11.63 10.02
CA LEU A 50 -11.51 11.94 8.71
C LEU A 50 -12.06 13.37 8.67
N ASN A 51 -12.73 13.84 9.72
CA ASN A 51 -13.24 15.21 9.83
C ASN A 51 -12.10 16.25 9.84
N ILE A 52 -10.99 15.98 10.52
CA ILE A 52 -9.79 16.84 10.50
C ILE A 52 -9.28 17.01 9.08
N VAL A 53 -9.17 15.93 8.32
CA VAL A 53 -8.70 15.94 6.94
C VAL A 53 -9.68 16.70 6.03
N LYS A 54 -10.96 16.34 6.05
CA LYS A 54 -11.99 16.95 5.21
C LYS A 54 -12.21 18.44 5.50
N SER A 55 -12.12 18.86 6.76
CA SER A 55 -12.27 20.28 7.16
C SER A 55 -11.21 21.20 6.56
N ARG A 56 -10.12 20.62 6.04
CA ARG A 56 -9.03 21.32 5.36
C ARG A 56 -9.02 21.13 3.84
N GLY A 57 -10.11 20.57 3.28
CA GLY A 57 -10.26 20.31 1.85
C GLY A 57 -9.39 19.17 1.32
N LEU A 58 -8.90 18.29 2.20
CA LEU A 58 -8.04 17.17 1.84
C LEU A 58 -8.81 15.84 1.87
N LYS A 59 -8.20 14.80 1.29
CA LYS A 59 -8.66 13.41 1.35
C LYS A 59 -7.46 12.48 1.57
N PHE A 60 -7.69 11.26 2.03
CA PHE A 60 -6.68 10.22 1.95
C PHE A 60 -6.57 9.72 0.50
N SER A 61 -5.38 9.81 -0.09
CA SER A 61 -5.06 9.26 -1.41
C SER A 61 -4.58 7.82 -1.32
N ALA A 62 -3.90 7.47 -0.23
CA ALA A 62 -3.50 6.13 0.12
C ALA A 62 -3.29 6.01 1.63
N ILE A 63 -3.33 4.78 2.15
CA ILE A 63 -2.90 4.42 3.50
C ILE A 63 -1.65 3.55 3.38
N CYS A 64 -0.61 3.86 4.15
CA CYS A 64 0.59 3.01 4.20
C CYS A 64 0.37 1.86 5.18
N GLY A 65 0.33 0.65 4.64
CA GLY A 65 0.15 -0.60 5.37
C GLY A 65 1.42 -1.46 5.40
N ASP A 66 2.59 -0.86 5.15
CA ASP A 66 3.86 -1.58 5.15
C ASP A 66 4.26 -2.04 6.56
N LEU A 67 4.29 -3.34 6.76
CA LEU A 67 4.65 -3.98 8.02
C LEU A 67 6.18 -4.00 8.28
N GLY A 68 7.00 -3.52 7.33
CA GLY A 68 8.46 -3.49 7.42
C GLY A 68 9.15 -4.82 7.09
N HIS A 69 8.40 -5.81 6.68
CA HIS A 69 8.86 -7.12 6.19
C HIS A 69 7.87 -7.66 5.16
N GLY A 70 8.33 -8.50 4.26
CA GLY A 70 7.47 -9.02 3.19
C GLY A 70 6.72 -10.29 3.57
N PHE A 71 6.10 -10.93 2.58
CA PHE A 71 5.28 -12.13 2.71
C PHE A 71 6.02 -13.41 2.29
N GLY A 72 7.36 -13.41 2.33
CA GLY A 72 8.18 -14.55 1.95
C GLY A 72 8.41 -15.59 3.06
N ASN A 73 7.83 -15.40 4.25
CA ASN A 73 7.94 -16.31 5.38
C ASN A 73 6.56 -16.91 5.74
N ARG A 74 6.37 -18.18 5.42
CA ARG A 74 5.10 -18.89 5.66
C ARG A 74 4.66 -18.87 7.13
N ALA A 75 5.60 -18.91 8.07
CA ALA A 75 5.28 -18.93 9.50
C ALA A 75 4.66 -17.61 10.00
N GLU A 76 4.96 -16.49 9.34
CA GLU A 76 4.50 -15.16 9.71
C GLU A 76 3.27 -14.73 8.90
N ASN A 77 3.01 -15.35 7.74
CA ASN A 77 2.01 -14.88 6.79
C ASN A 77 0.60 -14.86 7.35
N ALA A 78 0.21 -15.82 8.20
CA ALA A 78 -1.12 -15.83 8.80
C ALA A 78 -1.40 -14.54 9.59
N GLU A 79 -0.44 -14.10 10.41
CA GLU A 79 -0.55 -12.85 11.17
C GLU A 79 -0.46 -11.61 10.27
N ASN A 80 0.47 -11.62 9.30
CA ASN A 80 0.69 -10.49 8.40
C ASN A 80 -0.50 -10.24 7.47
N VAL A 81 -1.11 -11.30 6.96
CA VAL A 81 -2.33 -11.23 6.14
C VAL A 81 -3.49 -10.64 6.96
N GLU A 82 -3.72 -11.12 8.17
CA GLU A 82 -4.78 -10.59 9.02
C GLU A 82 -4.56 -9.11 9.41
N LYS A 83 -3.32 -8.72 9.73
CA LYS A 83 -2.99 -7.30 9.95
C LYS A 83 -3.27 -6.45 8.71
N SER A 84 -2.86 -6.91 7.54
CA SER A 84 -3.08 -6.21 6.28
C SER A 84 -4.57 -6.05 5.95
N LYS A 85 -5.39 -7.07 6.21
CA LYS A 85 -6.85 -6.99 6.05
C LYS A 85 -7.47 -5.93 6.96
N ARG A 86 -7.07 -5.87 8.24
CA ARG A 86 -7.54 -4.84 9.16
C ARG A 86 -7.15 -3.43 8.71
N ILE A 87 -5.95 -3.26 8.13
CA ILE A 87 -5.52 -1.97 7.57
C ILE A 87 -6.38 -1.61 6.34
N MET A 88 -6.73 -2.57 5.48
CA MET A 88 -7.64 -2.34 4.36
C MET A 88 -9.05 -1.95 4.83
N GLU A 89 -9.58 -2.59 5.88
CA GLU A 89 -10.86 -2.20 6.49
C GLU A 89 -10.79 -0.77 7.05
N LEU A 90 -9.72 -0.43 7.77
CA LEU A 90 -9.51 0.93 8.27
C LEU A 90 -9.40 1.94 7.12
N ALA A 91 -8.71 1.61 6.03
CA ALA A 91 -8.64 2.46 4.86
C ALA A 91 -10.04 2.76 4.30
N LYS A 92 -10.91 1.76 4.20
CA LYS A 92 -12.33 1.97 3.79
C LYS A 92 -13.07 2.91 4.75
N MET A 93 -12.89 2.77 6.06
CA MET A 93 -13.47 3.68 7.05
C MET A 93 -12.94 5.11 6.92
N LEU A 94 -11.72 5.28 6.40
CA LEU A 94 -11.10 6.56 6.08
C LEU A 94 -11.42 7.05 4.65
N GLU A 95 -12.38 6.42 3.98
CA GLU A 95 -12.79 6.72 2.61
C GLU A 95 -11.63 6.62 1.58
N CYS A 96 -10.73 5.67 1.81
CA CYS A 96 -9.59 5.40 0.95
C CYS A 96 -9.63 3.96 0.43
N ASP A 97 -9.42 3.78 -0.87
CA ASP A 97 -9.47 2.48 -1.53
C ASP A 97 -8.08 1.89 -1.81
N ILE A 98 -6.99 2.57 -1.39
CA ILE A 98 -5.62 2.15 -1.70
C ILE A 98 -4.83 1.99 -0.39
N VAL A 99 -4.27 0.79 -0.19
CA VAL A 99 -3.27 0.50 0.84
C VAL A 99 -1.95 0.19 0.15
N THR A 100 -0.94 1.04 0.35
CA THR A 100 0.41 0.83 -0.19
C THR A 100 1.25 -0.04 0.75
N THR A 101 2.11 -0.88 0.19
CA THR A 101 2.94 -1.82 0.95
C THR A 101 4.14 -2.32 0.18
N HIS A 102 5.12 -2.87 0.91
CA HIS A 102 6.16 -3.75 0.35
C HIS A 102 5.82 -5.20 0.68
N ILE A 103 6.01 -6.10 -0.29
CA ILE A 103 5.80 -7.54 -0.10
C ILE A 103 7.11 -8.34 0.03
N GLY A 104 8.24 -7.66 -0.05
CA GLY A 104 9.57 -8.26 -0.18
C GLY A 104 9.90 -8.57 -1.65
N VAL A 105 11.13 -9.04 -1.89
CA VAL A 105 11.61 -9.34 -3.26
C VAL A 105 10.90 -10.56 -3.82
N VAL A 106 10.23 -10.39 -4.96
CA VAL A 106 9.61 -11.48 -5.72
C VAL A 106 10.68 -12.22 -6.51
N PRO A 107 10.85 -13.54 -6.32
CA PRO A 107 11.80 -14.32 -7.11
C PRO A 107 11.42 -14.38 -8.59
N GLU A 108 12.43 -14.41 -9.49
CA GLU A 108 12.19 -14.62 -10.91
C GLU A 108 11.72 -16.05 -11.23
N ASP A 109 12.23 -17.03 -10.47
CA ASP A 109 11.82 -18.42 -10.61
C ASP A 109 10.48 -18.66 -9.90
N LYS A 110 9.44 -18.93 -10.69
CA LYS A 110 8.10 -19.28 -10.21
C LYS A 110 8.05 -20.56 -9.38
N ASN A 111 9.02 -21.45 -9.52
CA ASN A 111 9.08 -22.71 -8.78
C ASN A 111 9.80 -22.57 -7.44
N ALA A 112 10.40 -21.41 -7.16
CA ALA A 112 11.02 -21.15 -5.86
C ALA A 112 9.96 -21.19 -4.73
N ASP A 113 10.27 -21.85 -3.65
CA ASP A 113 9.38 -21.95 -2.47
C ASP A 113 8.91 -20.55 -2.01
N ARG A 114 9.83 -19.59 -1.98
CA ARG A 114 9.52 -18.20 -1.61
C ARG A 114 8.47 -17.59 -2.54
N TYR A 115 8.55 -17.83 -3.86
CA TYR A 115 7.57 -17.33 -4.83
C TYR A 115 6.17 -17.89 -4.51
N GLN A 116 6.08 -19.19 -4.27
CA GLN A 116 4.81 -19.85 -3.95
C GLN A 116 4.22 -19.32 -2.64
N ILE A 117 5.06 -19.16 -1.60
CA ILE A 117 4.65 -18.62 -0.30
C ILE A 117 4.08 -17.19 -0.46
N MET A 118 4.73 -16.35 -1.25
CA MET A 118 4.27 -15.00 -1.53
C MET A 118 2.98 -14.99 -2.36
N GLN A 119 2.86 -15.90 -3.35
CA GLN A 119 1.64 -16.04 -4.16
C GLN A 119 0.43 -16.42 -3.30
N GLU A 120 0.57 -17.37 -2.38
CA GLU A 120 -0.50 -17.80 -1.48
C GLU A 120 -1.00 -16.61 -0.63
N ALA A 121 -0.11 -15.87 0.00
CA ALA A 121 -0.46 -14.72 0.84
C ALA A 121 -1.09 -13.59 0.01
N CYS A 122 -0.49 -13.25 -1.14
CA CYS A 122 -1.01 -12.20 -2.01
C CYS A 122 -2.34 -12.58 -2.68
N PHE A 123 -2.59 -13.85 -2.95
CA PHE A 123 -3.89 -14.31 -3.46
C PHE A 123 -5.01 -14.09 -2.45
N GLU A 124 -4.75 -14.38 -1.17
CA GLU A 124 -5.70 -14.13 -0.09
C GLU A 124 -5.98 -12.63 0.08
N LEU A 125 -4.93 -11.80 0.06
CA LEU A 125 -5.05 -10.34 0.12
C LEU A 125 -5.77 -9.76 -1.10
N ALA A 126 -5.50 -10.29 -2.30
CA ALA A 126 -6.17 -9.90 -3.53
C ALA A 126 -7.67 -10.15 -3.47
N SER A 127 -8.07 -11.36 -3.05
CA SER A 127 -9.47 -11.74 -2.89
C SER A 127 -10.19 -10.87 -1.85
N PHE A 128 -9.51 -10.53 -0.76
CA PHE A 128 -10.05 -9.64 0.26
C PHE A 128 -10.20 -8.22 -0.25
N ALA A 129 -9.19 -7.67 -0.93
CA ALA A 129 -9.25 -6.34 -1.54
C ALA A 129 -10.37 -6.22 -2.57
N ASP A 130 -10.56 -7.26 -3.43
CA ASP A 130 -11.68 -7.33 -4.38
C ASP A 130 -13.03 -7.26 -3.66
N SER A 131 -13.19 -7.95 -2.52
CA SER A 131 -14.43 -7.94 -1.73
C SER A 131 -14.78 -6.56 -1.16
N LEU A 132 -13.76 -5.73 -0.93
CA LEU A 132 -13.89 -4.36 -0.44
C LEU A 132 -13.96 -3.31 -1.56
N ASN A 133 -13.83 -3.68 -2.82
CA ASN A 133 -13.62 -2.73 -3.92
C ASN A 133 -12.42 -1.82 -3.62
N SER A 134 -11.28 -2.40 -3.24
CA SER A 134 -10.06 -1.69 -2.86
C SER A 134 -8.83 -2.35 -3.47
N HIS A 135 -7.66 -1.76 -3.24
CA HIS A 135 -6.40 -2.25 -3.76
C HIS A 135 -5.33 -2.35 -2.67
N PHE A 136 -4.67 -3.50 -2.61
CA PHE A 136 -3.44 -3.70 -1.89
C PHE A 136 -2.29 -3.47 -2.87
N ALA A 137 -1.73 -2.25 -2.86
CA ALA A 137 -0.83 -1.74 -3.88
C ALA A 137 0.63 -1.98 -3.52
N ILE A 138 1.27 -2.91 -4.22
CA ILE A 138 2.69 -3.28 -4.05
C ILE A 138 3.57 -2.16 -4.60
N GLU A 139 4.54 -1.72 -3.80
CA GLU A 139 5.55 -0.77 -4.26
C GLU A 139 6.57 -1.43 -5.16
N THR A 140 6.86 -0.80 -6.31
CA THR A 140 7.88 -1.26 -7.25
C THR A 140 9.29 -1.03 -6.71
N GLY A 141 10.24 -1.86 -7.11
CA GLY A 141 11.66 -1.61 -6.94
C GLY A 141 12.55 -2.77 -6.52
N PRO A 142 12.13 -3.74 -5.68
CA PRO A 142 13.03 -4.83 -5.33
C PRO A 142 13.19 -5.88 -6.44
N GLU A 143 12.28 -5.92 -7.41
CA GLU A 143 12.34 -6.74 -8.64
C GLU A 143 12.06 -5.89 -9.87
N THR A 144 12.33 -6.44 -11.07
CA THR A 144 12.01 -5.77 -12.33
C THR A 144 10.50 -5.69 -12.55
N ALA A 145 10.04 -4.68 -13.29
CA ALA A 145 8.64 -4.54 -13.68
C ALA A 145 8.11 -5.79 -14.40
N LYS A 146 8.96 -6.48 -15.15
CA LYS A 146 8.61 -7.75 -15.82
C LYS A 146 8.34 -8.87 -14.82
N THR A 147 9.19 -9.02 -13.80
CA THR A 147 9.03 -10.02 -12.74
C THR A 147 7.76 -9.75 -11.93
N LEU A 148 7.54 -8.48 -11.53
CA LEU A 148 6.35 -8.09 -10.82
C LEU A 148 5.08 -8.35 -11.64
N LYS A 149 5.06 -7.98 -12.92
CA LYS A 149 3.91 -8.27 -13.81
C LYS A 149 3.60 -9.76 -13.88
N MET A 150 4.64 -10.58 -14.00
CA MET A 150 4.49 -12.04 -14.06
C MET A 150 3.85 -12.57 -12.77
N PHE A 151 4.24 -12.02 -11.61
CA PHE A 151 3.69 -12.36 -10.31
C PHE A 151 2.22 -11.96 -10.21
N LEU A 152 1.88 -10.71 -10.57
CA LEU A 152 0.51 -10.19 -10.54
C LEU A 152 -0.43 -10.96 -11.48
N ASN A 153 0.03 -11.30 -12.69
CA ASN A 153 -0.74 -12.13 -13.62
C ASN A 153 -1.09 -13.51 -13.01
N GLY A 154 -0.23 -14.05 -12.16
CA GLY A 154 -0.46 -15.32 -11.48
C GLY A 154 -1.55 -15.26 -10.40
N LEU A 155 -1.90 -14.07 -9.92
CA LEU A 155 -2.97 -13.89 -8.92
C LEU A 155 -4.38 -13.93 -9.52
N GLY A 156 -4.53 -13.63 -10.81
CA GLY A 156 -5.84 -13.64 -11.49
C GLY A 156 -6.85 -12.62 -10.94
N SER A 157 -6.39 -11.60 -10.23
CA SER A 157 -7.17 -10.56 -9.56
C SER A 157 -6.51 -9.20 -9.74
N LYS A 158 -7.28 -8.14 -9.58
CA LYS A 158 -6.80 -6.74 -9.54
C LYS A 158 -6.78 -6.17 -8.12
N GLY A 159 -7.22 -6.91 -7.13
CA GLY A 159 -7.19 -6.51 -5.72
C GLY A 159 -5.78 -6.28 -5.21
N VAL A 160 -4.80 -7.07 -5.65
CA VAL A 160 -3.37 -6.69 -5.55
C VAL A 160 -2.98 -5.91 -6.80
N ALA A 161 -2.48 -4.70 -6.59
CA ALA A 161 -2.18 -3.71 -7.62
C ALA A 161 -0.76 -3.13 -7.43
N VAL A 162 -0.44 -2.04 -8.09
CA VAL A 162 0.91 -1.42 -8.06
C VAL A 162 0.85 0.01 -7.55
N ASN A 163 1.70 0.29 -6.56
CA ASN A 163 2.22 1.60 -6.23
C ASN A 163 3.54 1.80 -6.99
N LEU A 164 3.54 2.68 -7.99
CA LEU A 164 4.70 2.86 -8.86
C LEU A 164 5.69 3.85 -8.22
N ASP A 165 6.83 3.34 -7.77
CA ASP A 165 7.99 4.16 -7.40
C ASP A 165 9.06 4.08 -8.49
N PRO A 166 9.22 5.14 -9.33
CA PRO A 166 10.21 5.17 -10.38
C PRO A 166 11.64 5.26 -9.86
N ALA A 167 11.83 5.84 -8.67
CA ALA A 167 13.16 5.96 -8.07
C ALA A 167 13.70 4.59 -7.63
N ASN A 168 12.85 3.77 -7.00
CA ASN A 168 13.23 2.41 -6.61
C ASN A 168 13.60 1.55 -7.80
N LEU A 169 12.86 1.63 -8.92
CA LEU A 169 13.20 0.91 -10.15
C LEU A 169 14.61 1.24 -10.64
N VAL A 170 14.96 2.54 -10.69
CA VAL A 170 16.30 2.97 -11.14
C VAL A 170 17.37 2.59 -10.13
N MET A 171 17.14 2.80 -8.85
CA MET A 171 18.16 2.68 -7.81
C MET A 171 18.45 1.23 -7.40
N VAL A 172 17.44 0.37 -7.44
CA VAL A 172 17.56 -1.01 -6.93
C VAL A 172 17.82 -2.01 -8.06
N THR A 173 17.05 -1.93 -9.14
CA THR A 173 17.14 -2.90 -10.22
C THR A 173 17.81 -2.36 -11.49
N GLY A 174 17.95 -1.04 -11.62
CA GLY A 174 18.40 -0.41 -12.87
C GLY A 174 17.38 -0.52 -13.99
N ASP A 175 16.11 -0.80 -13.66
CA ASP A 175 15.04 -0.91 -14.66
C ASP A 175 14.66 0.47 -15.21
N ASP A 176 14.14 0.51 -16.44
CA ASP A 176 13.67 1.75 -17.05
C ASP A 176 12.26 2.07 -16.54
N PRO A 177 12.08 3.16 -15.76
CA PRO A 177 10.80 3.49 -15.17
C PRO A 177 9.74 3.85 -16.21
N VAL A 178 10.12 4.35 -17.38
CA VAL A 178 9.19 4.63 -18.48
C VAL A 178 8.66 3.33 -19.07
N GLN A 179 9.54 2.35 -19.33
CA GLN A 179 9.11 1.03 -19.78
C GLN A 179 8.32 0.28 -18.70
N ALA A 180 8.64 0.49 -17.43
CA ALA A 180 7.88 -0.08 -16.31
C ALA A 180 6.42 0.40 -16.30
N VAL A 181 6.16 1.69 -16.60
CA VAL A 181 4.78 2.20 -16.75
C VAL A 181 4.03 1.42 -17.84
N TYR A 182 4.62 1.26 -19.03
CA TYR A 182 3.97 0.49 -20.10
C TYR A 182 3.78 -0.98 -19.73
N THR A 183 4.72 -1.54 -19.00
CA THR A 183 4.68 -2.93 -18.56
C THR A 183 3.58 -3.17 -17.54
N LEU A 184 3.43 -2.27 -16.54
CA LEU A 184 2.55 -2.42 -15.39
C LEU A 184 1.24 -1.64 -15.49
N LYS A 185 0.98 -0.92 -16.59
CA LYS A 185 -0.13 0.04 -16.76
C LYS A 185 -1.50 -0.47 -16.32
N ASP A 186 -1.75 -1.77 -16.45
CA ASP A 186 -3.04 -2.39 -16.12
C ASP A 186 -3.21 -2.65 -14.61
N TYR A 187 -2.13 -2.44 -13.83
CA TYR A 187 -2.05 -2.69 -12.40
C TYR A 187 -1.77 -1.42 -11.59
N ILE A 188 -1.25 -0.35 -12.20
CA ILE A 188 -0.89 0.90 -11.48
C ILE A 188 -2.15 1.58 -10.98
N VAL A 189 -2.21 1.83 -9.66
CA VAL A 189 -3.31 2.54 -8.99
C VAL A 189 -2.83 3.74 -8.16
N HIS A 190 -1.50 3.78 -7.88
CA HIS A 190 -0.88 4.87 -7.11
C HIS A 190 0.53 5.16 -7.59
#